data_9cf4684ff82d5a2299f6279901ee53a8
#
_entry.id   9cf4684ff82d5a2299f6279901ee53a8
#
_cell.length_a   1.000
_cell.length_b   1.000
_cell.length_c   1.000
_cell.angle_alpha   90.00
_cell.angle_beta   90.00
_cell.angle_gamma   90.00
#
_symmetry.space_group_name_H-M   'P 1'
#
loop_
_entity.id
_entity.type
_entity.pdbx_description
1 polymer ?
#
loop_
_entity_poly.entity_id
_entity_poly.type
_entity_poly.pdbx_seq_one_letter_code
_entity_poly.pdbx_strand_id
1 'polypeptide(L)'
;MGQIVGEGITFDDVLLIPGYSQVIPNQVDLSTWLTKNIKLNIPMMSAGMDTVTEHRMAIAMARQGGIGIIHKNMSIEAQAEEVDKVKRSENGVITNPFSLSAEHTLADADALMGKYRISGVPITEGKKLVGIITNRDLKFETDMTKKIKESMTDRKSVV
;
A
#
# COMPACT_ATOMS: atom_id res chain seq x y z
N MET A 1 28.06 -14.67 31.28
CA MET A 1 27.41 -16.03 31.34
C MET A 1 25.95 -15.83 31.02
N GLY A 2 25.40 -16.66 30.10
CA GLY A 2 23.96 -16.68 29.85
C GLY A 2 23.23 -17.36 31.00
N GLN A 3 22.00 -16.91 31.30
CA GLN A 3 21.13 -17.51 32.30
C GLN A 3 19.97 -18.24 31.59
N ILE A 4 19.70 -19.48 31.97
CA ILE A 4 18.51 -20.19 31.52
C ILE A 4 17.34 -19.72 32.37
N VAL A 5 16.33 -19.11 31.73
CA VAL A 5 15.15 -18.54 32.41
C VAL A 5 13.90 -19.41 32.29
N GLY A 6 13.94 -20.46 31.46
CA GLY A 6 12.83 -21.39 31.27
C GLY A 6 13.05 -22.33 30.08
N GLU A 7 12.14 -23.28 29.90
CA GLU A 7 12.07 -24.15 28.75
C GLU A 7 11.10 -23.54 27.71
N GLY A 8 11.43 -23.65 26.42
CA GLY A 8 10.57 -23.28 25.31
C GLY A 8 10.27 -24.51 24.44
N ILE A 9 9.00 -24.69 24.10
CA ILE A 9 8.56 -25.78 23.20
C ILE A 9 8.38 -25.19 21.82
N THR A 10 8.95 -25.86 20.79
CA THR A 10 8.73 -25.51 19.38
C THR A 10 7.66 -26.41 18.76
N PHE A 11 7.14 -26.03 17.59
CA PHE A 11 6.16 -26.87 16.88
C PHE A 11 6.75 -28.22 16.42
N ASP A 12 8.07 -28.34 16.31
CA ASP A 12 8.74 -29.60 15.98
C ASP A 12 8.68 -30.62 17.14
N ASP A 13 8.43 -30.13 18.36
CA ASP A 13 8.40 -30.95 19.59
C ASP A 13 6.98 -31.39 19.97
N VAL A 14 5.95 -30.99 19.24
CA VAL A 14 4.55 -31.23 19.61
C VAL A 14 3.72 -31.75 18.44
N LEU A 15 2.68 -32.52 18.77
CA LEU A 15 1.66 -33.00 17.85
C LEU A 15 0.29 -32.49 18.30
N LEU A 16 -0.53 -32.04 17.33
CA LEU A 16 -1.93 -31.71 17.61
C LEU A 16 -2.74 -33.01 17.72
N ILE A 17 -3.45 -33.16 18.84
CA ILE A 17 -4.38 -34.28 19.04
C ILE A 17 -5.71 -33.89 18.38
N PRO A 18 -6.23 -34.75 17.44
CA PRO A 18 -7.55 -34.48 16.83
C PRO A 18 -8.65 -34.45 17.89
N GLY A 19 -9.52 -33.45 17.81
CA GLY A 19 -10.70 -33.33 18.67
C GLY A 19 -11.99 -33.44 17.87
N TYR A 20 -13.09 -33.68 18.56
CA TYR A 20 -14.41 -33.65 17.95
C TYR A 20 -14.76 -32.23 17.56
N SER A 21 -15.23 -32.02 16.32
CA SER A 21 -15.65 -30.73 15.80
C SER A 21 -17.02 -30.84 15.11
N GLN A 22 -17.85 -29.81 15.30
CA GLN A 22 -19.13 -29.63 14.60
C GLN A 22 -19.06 -28.49 13.57
N VAL A 23 -17.88 -27.91 13.36
CA VAL A 23 -17.68 -26.75 12.47
C VAL A 23 -17.06 -27.23 11.16
N ILE A 24 -17.68 -26.86 10.04
CA ILE A 24 -17.11 -27.11 8.71
C ILE A 24 -16.12 -26.02 8.34
N PRO A 25 -15.12 -26.28 7.46
CA PRO A 25 -14.00 -25.38 7.19
C PRO A 25 -14.39 -23.96 6.80
N ASN A 26 -15.48 -23.76 6.06
CA ASN A 26 -15.94 -22.45 5.63
C ASN A 26 -16.69 -21.64 6.73
N GLN A 27 -16.91 -22.23 7.89
CA GLN A 27 -17.53 -21.59 9.06
C GLN A 27 -16.53 -21.25 10.16
N VAL A 28 -15.26 -21.58 9.95
CA VAL A 28 -14.20 -21.32 10.93
C VAL A 28 -13.87 -19.83 10.95
N ASP A 29 -13.91 -19.22 12.14
CA ASP A 29 -13.36 -17.88 12.37
C ASP A 29 -11.85 -18.00 12.63
N LEU A 30 -11.05 -17.50 11.71
CA LEU A 30 -9.58 -17.50 11.78
C LEU A 30 -9.04 -16.20 12.39
N SER A 31 -9.92 -15.27 12.78
CA SER A 31 -9.48 -13.98 13.31
C SER A 31 -8.69 -14.13 14.61
N THR A 32 -7.63 -13.35 14.76
CA THR A 32 -6.77 -13.37 15.94
C THR A 32 -6.22 -11.98 16.26
N TRP A 33 -5.76 -11.79 17.49
CA TRP A 33 -5.10 -10.56 17.91
C TRP A 33 -3.59 -10.71 17.79
N LEU A 34 -2.97 -9.90 16.91
CA LEU A 34 -1.52 -9.78 16.82
C LEU A 34 -0.95 -8.97 17.99
N THR A 35 -1.64 -7.90 18.34
CA THR A 35 -1.33 -7.04 19.49
C THR A 35 -2.64 -6.63 20.18
N LYS A 36 -2.54 -5.88 21.28
CA LYS A 36 -3.72 -5.33 21.97
C LYS A 36 -4.63 -4.47 21.05
N ASN A 37 -4.07 -3.90 19.99
CA ASN A 37 -4.76 -2.94 19.11
C ASN A 37 -4.83 -3.39 17.64
N ILE A 38 -4.21 -4.52 17.28
CA ILE A 38 -4.18 -5.01 15.89
C ILE A 38 -4.81 -6.40 15.85
N LYS A 39 -5.95 -6.48 15.19
CA LYS A 39 -6.65 -7.74 14.91
C LYS A 39 -6.39 -8.13 13.45
N LEU A 40 -6.10 -9.40 13.21
CA LEU A 40 -5.96 -10.00 11.89
C LEU A 40 -7.20 -10.82 11.57
N ASN A 41 -7.60 -10.89 10.30
CA ASN A 41 -8.69 -11.75 9.83
C ASN A 41 -8.22 -13.19 9.62
N ILE A 42 -6.93 -13.38 9.30
CA ILE A 42 -6.26 -14.68 9.26
C ILE A 42 -4.95 -14.61 10.05
N PRO A 43 -4.53 -15.69 10.73
CA PRO A 43 -3.32 -15.69 11.57
C PRO A 43 -2.06 -15.86 10.73
N MET A 44 -1.86 -15.00 9.73
CA MET A 44 -0.69 -15.06 8.85
C MET A 44 0.05 -13.73 8.83
N MET A 45 1.38 -13.82 8.91
CA MET A 45 2.28 -12.69 8.87
C MET A 45 3.50 -13.05 8.01
N SER A 46 3.89 -12.17 7.07
CA SER A 46 5.14 -12.37 6.33
C SER A 46 6.33 -11.81 7.11
N ALA A 47 7.46 -12.53 7.00
CA ALA A 47 8.68 -12.21 7.74
C ALA A 47 9.27 -10.85 7.31
N GLY A 48 9.78 -10.09 8.29
CA GLY A 48 10.50 -8.81 8.08
C GLY A 48 11.93 -9.03 7.58
N MET A 49 12.09 -9.78 6.50
CA MET A 49 13.36 -10.11 5.88
C MET A 49 13.46 -9.43 4.52
N ASP A 50 14.67 -8.95 4.16
CA ASP A 50 14.96 -8.53 2.79
C ASP A 50 14.70 -9.68 1.82
N THR A 51 14.41 -9.39 0.57
CA THR A 51 14.01 -10.38 -0.44
C THR A 51 12.67 -11.10 -0.16
N VAL A 52 12.05 -10.93 1.02
CA VAL A 52 10.77 -11.55 1.40
C VAL A 52 9.65 -10.50 1.43
N THR A 53 9.76 -9.48 2.30
CA THR A 53 8.64 -8.54 2.52
C THR A 53 9.02 -7.10 2.22
N GLU A 54 8.63 -6.66 1.04
CA GLU A 54 8.50 -5.26 0.63
C GLU A 54 7.03 -4.95 0.36
N HIS A 55 6.71 -3.77 -0.20
CA HIS A 55 5.31 -3.35 -0.43
C HIS A 55 4.46 -4.39 -1.16
N ARG A 56 5.01 -5.10 -2.16
CA ARG A 56 4.24 -6.08 -2.95
C ARG A 56 3.73 -7.24 -2.10
N MET A 57 4.61 -7.84 -1.29
CA MET A 57 4.24 -8.92 -0.39
C MET A 57 3.31 -8.42 0.72
N ALA A 58 3.60 -7.25 1.30
CA ALA A 58 2.76 -6.66 2.35
C ALA A 58 1.33 -6.37 1.84
N ILE A 59 1.18 -5.86 0.62
CA ILE A 59 -0.13 -5.67 -0.03
C ILE A 59 -0.84 -7.01 -0.24
N ALA A 60 -0.13 -8.03 -0.73
CA ALA A 60 -0.72 -9.33 -0.94
C ALA A 60 -1.22 -9.96 0.37
N MET A 61 -0.43 -9.88 1.43
CA MET A 61 -0.80 -10.36 2.77
C MET A 61 -2.01 -9.62 3.33
N ALA A 62 -2.03 -8.29 3.23
CA ALA A 62 -3.14 -7.46 3.70
C ALA A 62 -4.45 -7.80 2.98
N ARG A 63 -4.43 -7.99 1.67
CA ARG A 63 -5.61 -8.39 0.87
C ARG A 63 -6.19 -9.75 1.28
N GLN A 64 -5.39 -10.64 1.85
CA GLN A 64 -5.85 -11.92 2.37
C GLN A 64 -6.29 -11.84 3.83
N GLY A 65 -6.14 -10.69 4.49
CA GLY A 65 -6.53 -10.48 5.88
C GLY A 65 -5.41 -10.72 6.90
N GLY A 66 -4.19 -10.96 6.44
CA GLY A 66 -2.96 -11.02 7.24
C GLY A 66 -2.23 -9.69 7.32
N ILE A 67 -0.94 -9.73 7.66
CA ILE A 67 -0.08 -8.55 7.74
C ILE A 67 1.31 -8.82 7.16
N GLY A 68 1.88 -7.85 6.45
CA GLY A 68 3.27 -7.87 6.01
C GLY A 68 4.14 -6.97 6.90
N ILE A 69 5.31 -7.46 7.29
CA ILE A 69 6.30 -6.70 8.05
C ILE A 69 7.42 -6.27 7.10
N ILE A 70 7.47 -4.97 6.79
CA ILE A 70 8.53 -4.41 5.94
C ILE A 70 9.89 -4.55 6.63
N HIS A 71 10.89 -5.09 5.92
CA HIS A 71 12.21 -5.29 6.48
C HIS A 71 12.96 -3.97 6.70
N LYS A 72 14.01 -4.01 7.54
CA LYS A 72 14.82 -2.84 7.91
C LYS A 72 16.10 -2.66 7.08
N ASN A 73 16.42 -3.57 6.16
CA ASN A 73 17.66 -3.51 5.36
C ASN A 73 17.54 -2.52 4.20
N MET A 74 17.25 -1.26 4.54
CA MET A 74 17.12 -0.13 3.63
C MET A 74 17.23 1.18 4.43
N SER A 75 17.31 2.34 3.76
CA SER A 75 17.29 3.62 4.47
C SER A 75 15.92 3.90 5.10
N ILE A 76 15.88 4.79 6.08
CA ILE A 76 14.63 5.19 6.75
C ILE A 76 13.62 5.73 5.73
N GLU A 77 14.09 6.55 4.79
CA GLU A 77 13.28 7.15 3.74
C GLU A 77 12.70 6.07 2.80
N ALA A 78 13.53 5.10 2.39
CA ALA A 78 13.09 4.00 1.55
C ALA A 78 12.04 3.12 2.26
N GLN A 79 12.24 2.83 3.56
CA GLN A 79 11.27 2.07 4.34
C GLN A 79 9.94 2.82 4.49
N ALA A 80 9.99 4.12 4.72
CA ALA A 80 8.80 4.97 4.77
C ALA A 80 8.06 4.98 3.43
N GLU A 81 8.79 5.02 2.30
CA GLU A 81 8.21 4.93 0.95
C GLU A 81 7.52 3.57 0.71
N GLU A 82 8.12 2.46 1.15
CA GLU A 82 7.52 1.14 1.08
C GLU A 82 6.20 1.06 1.87
N VAL A 83 6.19 1.59 3.10
CA VAL A 83 4.97 1.66 3.92
C VAL A 83 3.90 2.55 3.27
N ASP A 84 4.29 3.70 2.69
CA ASP A 84 3.36 4.61 1.99
C ASP A 84 2.70 3.91 0.79
N LYS A 85 3.45 3.13 -0.01
CA LYS A 85 2.91 2.31 -1.10
C LYS A 85 1.84 1.32 -0.61
N VAL A 86 2.09 0.65 0.53
CA VAL A 86 1.10 -0.28 1.13
C VAL A 86 -0.16 0.47 1.54
N LYS A 87 -0.01 1.57 2.29
CA LYS A 87 -1.15 2.36 2.78
C LYS A 87 -2.01 2.94 1.65
N ARG A 88 -1.39 3.37 0.57
CA ARG A 88 -2.10 3.87 -0.62
C ARG A 88 -2.84 2.78 -1.38
N SER A 89 -2.35 1.55 -1.37
CA SER A 89 -2.99 0.43 -2.08
C SER A 89 -4.29 -0.07 -1.45
N GLU A 90 -4.49 0.18 -0.15
CA GLU A 90 -5.63 -0.30 0.62
C GLU A 90 -6.81 0.68 0.64
N ASN A 91 -6.54 1.95 0.37
CA ASN A 91 -7.56 2.99 0.44
C ASN A 91 -8.25 3.17 -0.92
N GLY A 92 -9.53 2.80 -1.01
CA GLY A 92 -10.40 3.20 -2.12
C GLY A 92 -10.57 4.74 -2.22
N VAL A 93 -10.21 5.47 -1.16
CA VAL A 93 -10.12 6.93 -1.11
C VAL A 93 -8.71 7.30 -0.67
N ILE A 94 -7.96 7.94 -1.54
CA ILE A 94 -6.64 8.49 -1.21
C ILE A 94 -6.85 9.81 -0.47
N THR A 95 -6.65 9.81 0.84
CA THR A 95 -6.86 11.00 1.69
C THR A 95 -5.81 12.10 1.46
N ASN A 96 -4.64 11.76 0.95
CA ASN A 96 -3.58 12.70 0.58
C ASN A 96 -3.02 12.33 -0.81
N PRO A 97 -3.75 12.66 -1.90
CA PRO A 97 -3.31 12.34 -3.24
C PRO A 97 -2.07 13.14 -3.62
N PHE A 98 -1.20 12.55 -4.44
CA PHE A 98 -0.20 13.35 -5.14
C PHE A 98 -0.92 14.36 -6.02
N SER A 99 -0.64 15.61 -5.83
CA SER A 99 -1.21 16.70 -6.63
C SER A 99 -0.11 17.58 -7.23
N LEU A 100 -0.39 18.15 -8.37
CA LEU A 100 0.46 19.14 -9.01
C LEU A 100 -0.30 20.47 -9.12
N SER A 101 0.42 21.56 -9.30
CA SER A 101 -0.19 22.84 -9.64
C SER A 101 -0.38 22.95 -11.16
N ALA A 102 -1.31 23.77 -11.59
CA ALA A 102 -1.59 24.04 -12.99
C ALA A 102 -0.38 24.63 -13.76
N GLU A 103 0.62 25.16 -13.06
CA GLU A 103 1.84 25.74 -13.62
C GLU A 103 2.98 24.75 -13.84
N HIS A 104 2.86 23.49 -13.35
CA HIS A 104 3.79 22.42 -13.69
C HIS A 104 3.64 22.01 -15.15
N THR A 105 4.65 21.29 -15.66
CA THR A 105 4.68 20.81 -17.05
C THR A 105 3.99 19.45 -17.19
N LEU A 106 3.64 19.09 -18.42
CA LEU A 106 3.14 17.75 -18.73
C LEU A 106 4.19 16.67 -18.44
N ALA A 107 5.48 16.99 -18.62
CA ALA A 107 6.58 16.10 -18.25
C ALA A 107 6.60 15.79 -16.74
N ASP A 108 6.32 16.79 -15.89
CA ASP A 108 6.23 16.58 -14.44
C ASP A 108 5.09 15.61 -14.07
N ALA A 109 3.95 15.76 -14.77
CA ALA A 109 2.79 14.89 -14.57
C ALA A 109 3.08 13.45 -15.03
N ASP A 110 3.71 13.26 -16.18
CA ASP A 110 4.10 11.96 -16.71
C ASP A 110 5.11 11.25 -15.79
N ALA A 111 6.14 11.97 -15.37
CA ALA A 111 7.14 11.45 -14.42
C ALA A 111 6.49 11.02 -13.10
N LEU A 112 5.55 11.81 -12.56
CA LEU A 112 4.83 11.46 -11.34
C LEU A 112 3.94 10.23 -11.53
N MET A 113 3.19 10.16 -12.64
CA MET A 113 2.35 9.00 -12.97
C MET A 113 3.18 7.73 -13.17
N GLY A 114 4.32 7.83 -13.86
CA GLY A 114 5.25 6.71 -14.07
C GLY A 114 5.87 6.23 -12.74
N LYS A 115 6.37 7.15 -11.90
CA LYS A 115 6.99 6.82 -10.61
C LYS A 115 6.03 6.07 -9.69
N TYR A 116 4.79 6.52 -9.57
CA TYR A 116 3.81 5.96 -8.64
C TYR A 116 2.80 5.01 -9.28
N ARG A 117 2.93 4.75 -10.60
CA ARG A 117 2.03 3.87 -11.38
C ARG A 117 0.56 4.25 -11.23
N ILE A 118 0.28 5.54 -11.24
CA ILE A 118 -1.08 6.11 -11.21
C ILE A 118 -1.46 6.61 -12.60
N SER A 119 -2.75 6.56 -12.92
CA SER A 119 -3.28 6.93 -14.24
C SER A 119 -3.80 8.37 -14.33
N GLY A 120 -3.77 9.09 -13.23
CA GLY A 120 -4.24 10.47 -13.17
C GLY A 120 -3.75 11.19 -11.93
N VAL A 121 -3.57 12.50 -12.06
CA VAL A 121 -3.08 13.40 -11.01
C VAL A 121 -4.06 14.55 -10.84
N PRO A 122 -4.63 14.77 -9.65
CA PRO A 122 -5.43 15.94 -9.35
C PRO A 122 -4.56 17.21 -9.38
N ILE A 123 -5.10 18.27 -9.97
CA ILE A 123 -4.44 19.58 -10.07
C ILE A 123 -5.08 20.52 -9.05
N THR A 124 -4.22 21.10 -8.20
CA THR A 124 -4.67 21.93 -7.09
C THR A 124 -4.02 23.30 -7.07
N GLU A 125 -4.77 24.29 -6.59
CA GLU A 125 -4.27 25.61 -6.18
C GLU A 125 -4.41 25.72 -4.67
N GLY A 126 -3.30 25.55 -3.96
CA GLY A 126 -3.32 25.38 -2.51
C GLY A 126 -4.10 24.12 -2.13
N LYS A 127 -5.21 24.28 -1.39
CA LYS A 127 -6.10 23.15 -1.00
C LYS A 127 -7.28 22.94 -1.95
N LYS A 128 -7.43 23.76 -2.98
CA LYS A 128 -8.58 23.73 -3.88
C LYS A 128 -8.25 22.88 -5.13
N LEU A 129 -9.08 21.88 -5.41
CA LEU A 129 -9.02 21.13 -6.66
C LEU A 129 -9.51 22.02 -7.82
N VAL A 130 -8.68 22.17 -8.85
CA VAL A 130 -8.97 22.97 -10.05
C VAL A 130 -9.15 22.13 -11.30
N GLY A 131 -8.60 20.92 -11.34
CA GLY A 131 -8.73 20.00 -12.47
C GLY A 131 -8.10 18.65 -12.19
N ILE A 132 -8.03 17.84 -13.24
CA ILE A 132 -7.34 16.56 -13.25
C ILE A 132 -6.61 16.40 -14.57
N ILE A 133 -5.43 15.79 -14.55
CA ILE A 133 -4.71 15.33 -15.74
C ILE A 133 -4.53 13.82 -15.68
N THR A 134 -4.74 13.15 -16.80
CA THR A 134 -4.71 11.68 -16.89
C THR A 134 -3.78 11.22 -18.03
N ASN A 135 -3.40 9.93 -18.01
CA ASN A 135 -2.64 9.32 -19.12
C ASN A 135 -3.33 9.48 -20.47
N ARG A 136 -4.67 9.62 -20.49
CA ARG A 136 -5.41 9.83 -21.73
C ARG A 136 -5.12 11.22 -22.31
N ASP A 137 -5.01 12.22 -21.45
CA ASP A 137 -4.74 13.61 -21.87
C ASP A 137 -3.31 13.75 -22.38
N LEU A 138 -2.35 12.99 -21.78
CA LEU A 138 -0.94 12.97 -22.20
C LEU A 138 -0.71 12.20 -23.49
N LYS A 139 -1.52 11.18 -23.80
CA LYS A 139 -1.29 10.24 -24.91
C LYS A 139 -1.16 10.88 -26.28
N PHE A 140 -1.82 12.00 -26.48
CA PHE A 140 -1.87 12.70 -27.78
C PHE A 140 -1.03 13.98 -27.79
N GLU A 141 -0.38 14.31 -26.69
CA GLU A 141 0.49 15.48 -26.60
C GLU A 141 1.89 15.14 -27.09
N THR A 142 2.41 16.00 -27.94
CA THR A 142 3.77 15.88 -28.50
C THR A 142 4.77 16.80 -27.80
N ASP A 143 4.27 17.89 -27.20
CA ASP A 143 5.08 18.87 -26.48
C ASP A 143 4.84 18.76 -24.98
N MET A 144 5.71 18.00 -24.32
CA MET A 144 5.68 17.75 -22.88
C MET A 144 6.14 18.96 -22.04
N THR A 145 6.63 20.04 -22.67
CA THR A 145 7.01 21.28 -21.98
C THR A 145 5.83 22.21 -21.71
N LYS A 146 4.68 21.96 -22.34
CA LYS A 146 3.43 22.70 -22.09
C LYS A 146 3.04 22.64 -20.62
N LYS A 147 2.32 23.66 -20.17
CA LYS A 147 1.77 23.70 -18.83
C LYS A 147 0.53 22.81 -18.69
N ILE A 148 0.36 22.20 -17.54
CA ILE A 148 -0.77 21.31 -17.24
C ILE A 148 -2.12 21.99 -17.49
N LYS A 149 -2.24 23.29 -17.20
CA LYS A 149 -3.48 24.07 -17.42
C LYS A 149 -3.97 24.09 -18.86
N GLU A 150 -3.11 23.79 -19.83
CA GLU A 150 -3.44 23.81 -21.27
C GLU A 150 -4.08 22.50 -21.73
N SER A 151 -3.85 21.40 -21.00
CA SER A 151 -4.29 20.04 -21.39
C SER A 151 -5.14 19.34 -20.31
N MET A 152 -5.23 19.89 -19.08
CA MET A 152 -6.02 19.29 -18.01
C MET A 152 -7.52 19.37 -18.27
N THR A 153 -8.27 18.41 -17.76
CA THR A 153 -9.72 18.50 -17.65
C THR A 153 -10.08 19.42 -16.47
N ASP A 154 -10.74 20.54 -16.77
CA ASP A 154 -11.20 21.51 -15.76
C ASP A 154 -12.29 20.89 -14.88
N ARG A 155 -12.36 21.29 -13.61
CA ARG A 155 -13.38 20.90 -12.63
C ARG A 155 -14.82 21.05 -13.14
N LYS A 156 -15.08 22.01 -14.02
CA LYS A 156 -16.42 22.24 -14.60
C LYS A 156 -16.86 21.17 -15.58
N SER A 157 -15.93 20.38 -16.11
CA SER A 157 -16.17 19.33 -17.11
C SER A 157 -16.35 17.94 -16.48
N VAL A 158 -16.20 17.81 -15.16
CA VAL A 158 -16.43 16.59 -14.42
C VAL A 158 -17.84 16.66 -13.81
N VAL A 159 -18.83 16.26 -14.58
CA VAL A 159 -20.23 16.03 -14.15
C VAL A 159 -20.55 14.57 -14.39
#